data_740eabae2d93b4b1608529a487e1a3ba
#
_entry.id   740eabae2d93b4b1608529a487e1a3ba
#
_cell.length_a   1.000
_cell.length_b   1.000
_cell.length_c   1.000
_cell.angle_alpha   90.00
_cell.angle_beta   90.00
_cell.angle_gamma   90.00
#
_symmetry.space_group_name_H-M   'P 1'
#
loop_
_entity.id
_entity.type
_entity.pdbx_description
1 polymer ?
#
loop_
_entity_poly.entity_id
_entity_poly.type
_entity_poly.pdbx_seq_one_letter_code
_entity_poly.pdbx_strand_id
1 'polypeptide(L)'
;MTKEILSQMTGFCSERWISGVDYFMPSYAKEFWLWLKSLEISVEPLMLILSACNTARSIVAPQMAEHKMMREYPAPPGLSDKELKKFYNKKMVIWDNNYSYVNLPIACIVGIMYGGYSDYYGRKVPLLIGIVSVLVENAMRILIWSPSTDISLYWFYPTAVITGLMGDFFLTMSCVNAYVADRFDDKKTLSTRMIIVSIMFSLGAFIASQSTKAILNGISSTALLVIVEGLLLVTLIAGVLILSQSRPKKDLPSTEEPQEEREVESAGCLELTKLSFYSIYESLKIFVIPREGHRRLFLYLTFGANFLDQLSFGEEKSLIGTYTLLSPFNWTKDEYANYKSLRPIVQIVGMFFGLFVLKKWWKLRDTFVICMTIATLAISLFMIGLAEASWLIYASLAPGSLHGLLNPLTYTFMTCIVEQNEIGKAFAISSIAQKLAGFAQTAILQNIYIATLSWYQGFVWLVMGGICVVAVGLYGFVHVVARREKIGS
;
A
#
# COMPACT_ATOMS: atom_id res chain seq x y z
N MET A 1 15.57 5.61 39.72
CA MET A 1 15.47 7.07 39.73
C MET A 1 15.29 7.74 38.38
N THR A 2 15.98 7.34 37.31
CA THR A 2 15.81 7.93 35.96
C THR A 2 14.54 7.44 35.22
N LYS A 3 14.09 6.21 35.43
CA LYS A 3 12.86 5.63 34.82
C LYS A 3 11.57 6.20 35.44
N GLU A 4 11.57 6.51 36.72
CA GLU A 4 10.41 7.14 37.40
C GLU A 4 10.25 8.62 37.00
N ILE A 5 11.33 9.33 36.76
CA ILE A 5 11.30 10.73 36.32
C ILE A 5 10.79 10.83 34.87
N LEU A 6 11.19 9.92 33.97
CA LEU A 6 10.68 9.89 32.59
C LEU A 6 9.20 9.45 32.52
N SER A 7 8.77 8.49 33.33
CA SER A 7 7.37 8.08 33.45
C SER A 7 6.48 9.20 34.03
N GLN A 8 6.97 9.94 35.02
CA GLN A 8 6.27 11.08 35.55
C GLN A 8 6.25 12.30 34.60
N MET A 9 7.29 12.53 33.81
CA MET A 9 7.30 13.60 32.80
C MET A 9 6.40 13.34 31.63
N THR A 10 6.28 12.10 31.14
CA THR A 10 5.36 11.73 30.04
C THR A 10 3.90 11.71 30.49
N GLY A 11 3.59 11.26 31.70
CA GLY A 11 2.26 11.32 32.29
C GLY A 11 1.83 12.76 32.61
N PHE A 12 2.75 13.57 33.14
CA PHE A 12 2.47 14.94 33.56
C PHE A 12 2.25 15.93 32.41
N CYS A 13 2.90 15.72 31.24
CA CYS A 13 2.65 16.54 30.05
C CYS A 13 1.30 16.21 29.37
N SER A 14 0.87 14.94 29.34
CA SER A 14 -0.38 14.57 28.68
C SER A 14 -1.62 14.99 29.47
N GLU A 15 -1.60 14.87 30.79
CA GLU A 15 -2.77 15.24 31.64
C GLU A 15 -2.95 16.75 31.82
N ARG A 16 -1.89 17.53 31.91
CA ARG A 16 -2.00 19.01 32.07
C ARG A 16 -2.41 19.76 30.80
N TRP A 17 -2.05 19.26 29.61
CA TRP A 17 -2.53 19.85 28.36
C TRP A 17 -4.01 19.54 28.12
N ILE A 18 -4.46 18.36 28.50
CA ILE A 18 -5.87 17.93 28.37
C ILE A 18 -6.78 18.73 29.33
N SER A 19 -6.35 19.00 30.56
CA SER A 19 -7.16 19.77 31.54
C SER A 19 -7.29 21.27 31.21
N GLY A 20 -6.37 21.84 30.43
CA GLY A 20 -6.44 23.24 30.01
C GLY A 20 -7.39 23.49 28.83
N VAL A 21 -7.55 22.53 27.94
CA VAL A 21 -8.44 22.66 26.77
C VAL A 21 -9.91 22.44 27.15
N ASP A 22 -10.16 21.65 28.18
CA ASP A 22 -11.52 21.35 28.66
C ASP A 22 -12.30 22.57 29.20
N TYR A 23 -11.61 23.65 29.57
CA TYR A 23 -12.23 24.86 30.16
C TYR A 23 -12.77 25.83 29.09
N PHE A 24 -12.33 25.77 27.86
CA PHE A 24 -12.68 26.74 26.80
C PHE A 24 -13.59 26.19 25.68
N MET A 25 -13.97 24.93 25.74
CA MET A 25 -14.82 24.34 24.69
C MET A 25 -16.33 24.49 25.01
N PRO A 26 -17.16 24.92 24.02
CA PRO A 26 -18.63 24.87 24.13
C PRO A 26 -19.11 23.45 24.40
N SER A 27 -20.26 23.29 25.10
CA SER A 27 -20.79 21.99 25.51
C SER A 27 -20.95 20.98 24.36
N TYR A 28 -21.42 21.42 23.19
CA TYR A 28 -21.57 20.59 21.99
C TYR A 28 -20.21 20.14 21.42
N ALA A 29 -19.18 20.95 21.51
CA ALA A 29 -17.84 20.59 21.08
C ALA A 29 -17.20 19.57 22.04
N LYS A 30 -17.52 19.66 23.33
CA LYS A 30 -17.11 18.72 24.36
C LYS A 30 -17.79 17.36 24.18
N GLU A 31 -19.08 17.31 23.89
CA GLU A 31 -19.81 16.09 23.57
C GLU A 31 -19.28 15.44 22.29
N PHE A 32 -19.03 16.22 21.25
CA PHE A 32 -18.43 15.76 20.01
C PHE A 32 -17.00 15.24 20.24
N TRP A 33 -16.21 15.92 21.06
CA TRP A 33 -14.86 15.47 21.42
C TRP A 33 -14.87 14.19 22.25
N LEU A 34 -15.79 14.06 23.21
CA LEU A 34 -15.97 12.83 23.99
C LEU A 34 -16.45 11.67 23.10
N TRP A 35 -17.35 11.94 22.15
CA TRP A 35 -17.76 10.98 21.15
C TRP A 35 -16.60 10.57 20.22
N LEU A 36 -15.79 11.50 19.72
CA LEU A 36 -14.56 11.21 18.97
C LEU A 36 -13.59 10.35 19.79
N LYS A 37 -13.40 10.67 21.05
CA LYS A 37 -12.54 9.91 21.96
C LYS A 37 -13.10 8.50 22.23
N SER A 38 -14.41 8.36 22.30
CA SER A 38 -15.08 7.06 22.45
C SER A 38 -14.94 6.17 21.22
N LEU A 39 -14.70 6.74 20.04
CA LEU A 39 -14.41 6.00 18.81
C LEU A 39 -13.00 5.39 18.79
N GLU A 40 -12.15 5.68 19.77
CA GLU A 40 -10.75 5.20 19.84
C GLU A 40 -9.96 5.44 18.53
N ILE A 41 -10.25 6.55 17.84
CA ILE A 41 -9.60 6.92 16.59
C ILE A 41 -8.10 7.12 16.85
N SER A 42 -7.25 6.43 16.12
CA SER A 42 -5.80 6.50 16.33
C SER A 42 -5.01 6.65 15.03
N VAL A 43 -5.09 5.67 14.14
CA VAL A 43 -4.32 5.65 12.88
C VAL A 43 -5.15 6.09 11.67
N GLU A 44 -6.48 6.14 11.80
CA GLU A 44 -7.38 6.46 10.70
C GLU A 44 -7.16 7.86 10.10
N PRO A 45 -7.04 8.96 10.89
CA PRO A 45 -6.72 10.29 10.33
C PRO A 45 -5.33 10.34 9.69
N LEU A 46 -4.37 9.63 10.28
CA LEU A 46 -3.02 9.54 9.76
C LEU A 46 -3.00 8.89 8.38
N MET A 47 -3.78 7.82 8.21
CA MET A 47 -3.94 7.14 6.92
C MET A 47 -4.62 8.01 5.87
N LEU A 48 -5.60 8.82 6.26
CA LEU A 48 -6.25 9.78 5.37
C LEU A 48 -5.23 10.79 4.83
N ILE A 49 -4.41 11.40 5.70
CA ILE A 49 -3.41 12.41 5.28
C ILE A 49 -2.30 11.76 4.46
N LEU A 50 -1.78 10.61 4.87
CA LEU A 50 -0.75 9.87 4.11
C LEU A 50 -1.22 9.51 2.70
N SER A 51 -2.46 9.03 2.57
CA SER A 51 -3.06 8.73 1.28
C SER A 51 -3.24 9.99 0.43
N ALA A 52 -3.67 11.10 1.05
CA ALA A 52 -3.79 12.38 0.38
C ALA A 52 -2.44 12.85 -0.17
N CYS A 53 -1.38 12.84 0.65
CA CYS A 53 -0.03 13.21 0.25
C CYS A 53 0.49 12.32 -0.90
N ASN A 54 0.33 11.02 -0.79
CA ASN A 54 0.77 10.07 -1.81
C ASN A 54 0.02 10.26 -3.15
N THR A 55 -1.28 10.54 -3.08
CA THR A 55 -2.10 10.77 -4.28
C THR A 55 -1.74 12.09 -4.95
N ALA A 56 -1.62 13.19 -4.20
CA ALA A 56 -1.21 14.49 -4.73
C ALA A 56 0.15 14.39 -5.45
N ARG A 57 1.14 13.73 -4.83
CA ARG A 57 2.44 13.45 -5.45
C ARG A 57 2.29 12.65 -6.74
N SER A 58 1.50 11.59 -6.73
CA SER A 58 1.34 10.71 -7.90
C SER A 58 0.67 11.37 -9.11
N ILE A 59 -0.12 12.44 -8.90
CA ILE A 59 -0.76 13.19 -9.97
C ILE A 59 0.26 14.04 -10.75
N VAL A 60 1.18 14.69 -10.05
CA VAL A 60 2.15 15.60 -10.69
C VAL A 60 3.42 14.90 -11.16
N ALA A 61 3.75 13.75 -10.56
CA ALA A 61 4.97 13.01 -10.80
C ALA A 61 5.24 12.69 -12.28
N PRO A 62 4.31 12.13 -13.07
CA PRO A 62 4.59 11.75 -14.44
C PRO A 62 5.04 12.93 -15.32
N GLN A 63 4.36 14.08 -15.22
CA GLN A 63 4.72 15.25 -16.03
C GLN A 63 6.00 15.93 -15.55
N MET A 64 6.24 16.00 -14.23
CA MET A 64 7.49 16.53 -13.71
C MET A 64 8.68 15.69 -14.15
N ALA A 65 8.53 14.36 -14.11
CA ALA A 65 9.54 13.43 -14.59
C ALA A 65 9.78 13.57 -16.11
N GLU A 66 8.71 13.71 -16.92
CA GLU A 66 8.83 13.96 -18.36
C GLU A 66 9.62 15.24 -18.65
N HIS A 67 9.30 16.34 -17.98
CA HIS A 67 10.04 17.60 -18.13
C HIS A 67 11.50 17.47 -17.69
N LYS A 68 11.81 16.67 -16.67
CA LYS A 68 13.21 16.40 -16.28
C LYS A 68 13.92 15.60 -17.35
N MET A 69 13.27 14.58 -17.93
CA MET A 69 13.86 13.81 -19.04
C MET A 69 14.15 14.70 -20.25
N MET A 70 13.28 15.65 -20.58
CA MET A 70 13.49 16.62 -21.65
C MET A 70 14.73 17.50 -21.41
N ARG A 71 15.05 17.83 -20.17
CA ARG A 71 16.24 18.64 -19.82
C ARG A 71 17.53 17.82 -19.85
N GLU A 72 17.49 16.58 -19.38
CA GLU A 72 18.68 15.73 -19.25
C GLU A 72 19.09 15.02 -20.55
N TYR A 73 18.12 14.74 -21.42
CA TYR A 73 18.35 13.95 -22.63
C TYR A 73 17.97 14.78 -23.87
N PRO A 74 18.97 15.22 -24.67
CA PRO A 74 18.67 15.89 -25.93
C PRO A 74 17.91 14.94 -26.86
N ALA A 75 16.91 15.49 -27.53
CA ALA A 75 16.12 14.74 -28.48
C ALA A 75 16.97 14.31 -29.69
N PRO A 76 16.89 13.06 -30.15
CA PRO A 76 17.48 12.67 -31.42
C PRO A 76 16.86 13.49 -32.57
N PRO A 77 17.64 13.95 -33.55
CA PRO A 77 17.13 14.71 -34.66
C PRO A 77 16.21 13.86 -35.56
N GLY A 78 15.12 14.47 -36.06
CA GLY A 78 14.22 13.84 -37.04
C GLY A 78 13.07 13.01 -36.46
N LEU A 79 12.86 13.04 -35.15
CA LEU A 79 11.70 12.38 -34.53
C LEU A 79 10.41 13.22 -34.69
N SER A 80 9.31 12.55 -34.99
CA SER A 80 7.99 13.14 -34.88
C SER A 80 7.60 13.40 -33.41
N ASP A 81 6.67 14.33 -33.15
CA ASP A 81 6.18 14.65 -31.80
C ASP A 81 5.71 13.39 -31.03
N LYS A 82 5.10 12.45 -31.72
CA LYS A 82 4.64 11.18 -31.14
C LYS A 82 5.81 10.29 -30.71
N GLU A 83 6.84 10.20 -31.51
CA GLU A 83 8.05 9.42 -31.23
C GLU A 83 8.87 10.06 -30.12
N LEU A 84 8.92 11.39 -30.11
CA LEU A 84 9.59 12.17 -29.07
C LEU A 84 8.95 11.92 -27.69
N LYS A 85 7.62 11.97 -27.60
CA LYS A 85 6.91 11.62 -26.36
C LYS A 85 7.18 10.19 -25.92
N LYS A 86 7.18 9.22 -26.84
CA LYS A 86 7.54 7.82 -26.53
C LYS A 86 8.98 7.68 -26.03
N PHE A 87 9.91 8.44 -26.61
CA PHE A 87 11.31 8.44 -26.18
C PHE A 87 11.46 8.90 -24.73
N TYR A 88 10.87 10.05 -24.37
CA TYR A 88 10.92 10.55 -22.99
C TYR A 88 10.17 9.66 -22.00
N ASN A 89 9.02 9.14 -22.40
CA ASN A 89 8.25 8.18 -21.61
C ASN A 89 9.08 6.91 -21.29
N LYS A 90 9.76 6.36 -22.30
CA LYS A 90 10.67 5.22 -22.10
C LYS A 90 11.79 5.53 -21.10
N LYS A 91 12.42 6.72 -21.22
CA LYS A 91 13.47 7.16 -20.29
C LYS A 91 12.94 7.27 -18.85
N MET A 92 11.75 7.81 -18.70
CA MET A 92 11.06 7.95 -17.42
C MET A 92 10.87 6.59 -16.72
N VAL A 93 10.31 5.62 -17.44
CA VAL A 93 10.09 4.27 -16.91
C VAL A 93 11.39 3.57 -16.57
N ILE A 94 12.47 3.76 -17.37
CA ILE A 94 13.79 3.20 -17.06
C ILE A 94 14.31 3.73 -15.71
N TRP A 95 14.18 5.03 -15.43
CA TRP A 95 14.64 5.61 -14.17
C TRP A 95 13.80 5.17 -12.97
N ASP A 96 12.48 5.06 -13.14
CA ASP A 96 11.60 4.48 -12.10
C ASP A 96 11.93 3.01 -11.83
N ASN A 97 12.26 2.24 -12.87
CA ASN A 97 12.74 0.86 -12.72
C ASN A 97 14.06 0.80 -11.96
N ASN A 98 15.03 1.64 -12.32
CA ASN A 98 16.33 1.68 -11.64
C ASN A 98 16.18 2.01 -10.15
N TYR A 99 15.33 2.97 -9.81
CA TYR A 99 14.97 3.26 -8.43
C TYR A 99 14.41 2.02 -7.72
N SER A 100 13.42 1.36 -8.33
CA SER A 100 12.72 0.21 -7.77
C SER A 100 13.63 -1.02 -7.63
N TYR A 101 14.55 -1.26 -8.57
CA TYR A 101 15.52 -2.37 -8.48
C TYR A 101 16.44 -2.25 -7.28
N VAL A 102 16.78 -1.04 -6.86
CA VAL A 102 17.59 -0.81 -5.66
C VAL A 102 16.73 -0.78 -4.40
N ASN A 103 15.62 -0.05 -4.43
CA ASN A 103 14.77 0.16 -3.26
C ASN A 103 14.06 -1.12 -2.79
N LEU A 104 13.35 -1.83 -3.70
CA LEU A 104 12.44 -2.91 -3.31
C LEU A 104 13.13 -4.10 -2.61
N PRO A 105 14.29 -4.62 -3.08
CA PRO A 105 14.98 -5.70 -2.37
C PRO A 105 15.39 -5.30 -0.95
N ILE A 106 15.93 -4.08 -0.79
CA ILE A 106 16.35 -3.55 0.50
C ILE A 106 15.11 -3.38 1.41
N ALA A 107 14.05 -2.75 0.91
CA ALA A 107 12.81 -2.55 1.65
C ALA A 107 12.12 -3.88 2.04
N CYS A 108 12.23 -4.92 1.22
CA CYS A 108 11.74 -6.26 1.57
C CYS A 108 12.49 -6.83 2.78
N ILE A 109 13.82 -6.85 2.76
CA ILE A 109 14.66 -7.37 3.84
C ILE A 109 14.41 -6.58 5.13
N VAL A 110 14.50 -5.26 5.04
CA VAL A 110 14.34 -4.36 6.18
C VAL A 110 12.92 -4.38 6.73
N GLY A 111 11.91 -4.48 5.86
CA GLY A 111 10.52 -4.63 6.29
C GLY A 111 10.24 -5.90 7.09
N ILE A 112 10.99 -6.98 6.82
CA ILE A 112 10.97 -8.21 7.61
C ILE A 112 11.59 -7.97 8.99
N MET A 113 12.76 -7.31 9.03
CA MET A 113 13.45 -6.98 10.27
C MET A 113 12.59 -6.09 11.18
N TYR A 114 12.00 -5.04 10.64
CA TYR A 114 11.08 -4.17 11.40
C TYR A 114 9.79 -4.88 11.80
N GLY A 115 9.30 -5.84 11.00
CA GLY A 115 8.18 -6.69 11.36
C GLY A 115 8.47 -7.45 12.64
N GLY A 116 9.58 -8.19 12.68
CA GLY A 116 10.03 -8.93 13.86
C GLY A 116 10.29 -8.01 15.07
N TYR A 117 11.02 -6.92 14.86
CA TYR A 117 11.24 -5.90 15.90
C TYR A 117 9.92 -5.39 16.49
N SER A 118 8.95 -5.08 15.63
CA SER A 118 7.68 -4.51 16.06
C SER A 118 6.79 -5.47 16.85
N ASP A 119 6.96 -6.77 16.69
CA ASP A 119 6.24 -7.81 17.48
C ASP A 119 6.65 -7.81 18.94
N TYR A 120 7.91 -7.45 19.25
CA TYR A 120 8.45 -7.41 20.62
C TYR A 120 8.39 -6.01 21.25
N TYR A 121 8.70 -4.97 20.47
CA TYR A 121 8.87 -3.60 20.99
C TYR A 121 7.71 -2.67 20.66
N GLY A 122 6.71 -3.16 19.90
CA GLY A 122 5.53 -2.43 19.51
C GLY A 122 5.65 -1.71 18.17
N ARG A 123 4.51 -1.32 17.59
CA ARG A 123 4.36 -0.89 16.19
C ARG A 123 4.66 0.58 15.94
N LYS A 124 4.68 1.44 16.97
CA LYS A 124 4.80 2.90 16.81
C LYS A 124 6.09 3.31 16.10
N VAL A 125 7.24 2.81 16.56
CA VAL A 125 8.54 3.22 16.02
C VAL A 125 8.71 2.84 14.54
N PRO A 126 8.49 1.59 14.11
CA PRO A 126 8.56 1.22 12.70
C PRO A 126 7.57 1.98 11.81
N LEU A 127 6.37 2.29 12.32
CA LEU A 127 5.39 3.09 11.59
C LEU A 127 5.91 4.51 11.34
N LEU A 128 6.51 5.15 12.35
CA LEU A 128 7.10 6.49 12.22
C LEU A 128 8.30 6.49 11.27
N ILE A 129 9.16 5.46 11.32
CA ILE A 129 10.28 5.30 10.37
C ILE A 129 9.76 5.21 8.93
N GLY A 130 8.68 4.49 8.68
CA GLY A 130 8.06 4.43 7.37
C GLY A 130 7.52 5.79 6.89
N ILE A 131 6.98 6.64 7.79
CA ILE A 131 6.58 8.02 7.44
C ILE A 131 7.81 8.87 7.09
N VAL A 132 8.91 8.75 7.85
CA VAL A 132 10.17 9.44 7.54
C VAL A 132 10.72 8.99 6.17
N SER A 133 10.58 7.72 5.81
CA SER A 133 10.94 7.22 4.47
C SER A 133 10.19 7.98 3.38
N VAL A 134 8.87 8.16 3.53
CA VAL A 134 8.05 8.90 2.56
C VAL A 134 8.45 10.38 2.49
N LEU A 135 8.80 11.01 3.62
CA LEU A 135 9.35 12.37 3.67
C LEU A 135 10.65 12.48 2.86
N VAL A 136 11.62 11.61 3.15
CA VAL A 136 12.91 11.61 2.45
C VAL A 136 12.72 11.40 0.94
N GLU A 137 11.84 10.46 0.54
CA GLU A 137 11.55 10.22 -0.87
C GLU A 137 10.96 11.47 -1.54
N ASN A 138 9.96 12.11 -0.90
CA ASN A 138 9.31 13.28 -1.49
C ASN A 138 10.26 14.48 -1.57
N ALA A 139 11.05 14.74 -0.53
CA ALA A 139 12.07 15.81 -0.51
C ALA A 139 13.08 15.62 -1.66
N MET A 140 13.60 14.40 -1.84
CA MET A 140 14.56 14.11 -2.91
C MET A 140 13.93 14.22 -4.29
N ARG A 141 12.68 13.80 -4.46
CA ARG A 141 11.94 13.98 -5.72
C ARG A 141 11.71 15.46 -6.06
N ILE A 142 11.41 16.31 -5.05
CA ILE A 142 11.34 17.76 -5.24
C ILE A 142 12.68 18.29 -5.77
N LEU A 143 13.79 17.92 -5.16
CA LEU A 143 15.11 18.38 -5.54
C LEU A 143 15.52 17.88 -6.94
N ILE A 144 15.24 16.63 -7.29
CA ILE A 144 15.65 16.04 -8.57
C ILE A 144 14.79 16.57 -9.74
N TRP A 145 13.47 16.70 -9.53
CA TRP A 145 12.55 17.09 -10.61
C TRP A 145 12.37 18.60 -10.78
N SER A 146 12.70 19.38 -9.74
CA SER A 146 12.56 20.84 -9.83
C SER A 146 13.50 21.43 -10.89
N PRO A 147 12.98 22.35 -11.73
CA PRO A 147 13.82 23.07 -12.68
C PRO A 147 14.82 24.02 -12.02
N SER A 148 14.60 24.42 -10.75
CA SER A 148 15.45 25.40 -10.05
C SER A 148 16.70 24.80 -9.41
N THR A 149 16.73 23.49 -9.12
CA THR A 149 17.82 22.85 -8.40
C THR A 149 18.80 22.12 -9.30
N ASP A 150 18.41 21.72 -10.50
CA ASP A 150 19.20 21.02 -11.53
C ASP A 150 20.05 19.85 -11.00
N ILE A 151 19.52 19.12 -10.01
CA ILE A 151 20.20 17.98 -9.42
C ILE A 151 20.12 16.79 -10.38
N SER A 152 21.26 16.07 -10.53
CA SER A 152 21.37 14.91 -11.41
C SER A 152 20.43 13.77 -11.02
N LEU A 153 19.91 13.05 -12.03
CA LEU A 153 19.08 11.84 -11.84
C LEU A 153 19.78 10.72 -11.06
N TYR A 154 21.10 10.69 -11.05
CA TYR A 154 21.86 9.67 -10.29
C TYR A 154 21.60 9.70 -8.78
N TRP A 155 21.08 10.81 -8.24
CA TRP A 155 20.64 10.90 -6.84
C TRP A 155 19.42 10.01 -6.50
N PHE A 156 18.75 9.43 -7.52
CA PHE A 156 17.78 8.39 -7.29
C PHE A 156 18.36 7.15 -6.62
N TYR A 157 19.62 6.78 -6.89
CA TYR A 157 20.23 5.58 -6.29
C TYR A 157 20.46 5.73 -4.77
N PRO A 158 21.15 6.77 -4.26
CA PRO A 158 21.25 6.97 -2.82
C PRO A 158 19.87 7.11 -2.16
N THR A 159 18.94 7.80 -2.81
CA THR A 159 17.56 7.92 -2.29
C THR A 159 16.91 6.55 -2.16
N ALA A 160 17.02 5.69 -3.17
CA ALA A 160 16.46 4.33 -3.15
C ALA A 160 17.06 3.48 -2.02
N VAL A 161 18.36 3.61 -1.77
CA VAL A 161 19.03 2.92 -0.65
C VAL A 161 18.49 3.41 0.69
N ILE A 162 18.46 4.73 0.92
CA ILE A 162 18.03 5.34 2.18
C ILE A 162 16.56 4.98 2.48
N THR A 163 15.67 5.17 1.50
CA THR A 163 14.25 4.86 1.67
C THR A 163 14.00 3.36 1.83
N GLY A 164 14.76 2.52 1.12
CA GLY A 164 14.76 1.07 1.29
C GLY A 164 15.17 0.64 2.71
N LEU A 165 16.23 1.22 3.27
CA LEU A 165 16.67 0.98 4.65
C LEU A 165 15.65 1.46 5.69
N MET A 166 14.77 2.37 5.34
CA MET A 166 13.65 2.81 6.17
C MET A 166 12.37 1.98 5.96
N GLY A 167 12.39 0.98 5.04
CA GLY A 167 11.29 0.05 4.79
C GLY A 167 10.19 0.57 3.88
N ASP A 168 10.36 1.78 3.32
CA ASP A 168 9.45 2.40 2.35
C ASP A 168 8.00 2.55 2.86
N PHE A 169 7.11 3.06 2.03
CA PHE A 169 5.67 3.19 2.29
C PHE A 169 5.00 1.86 2.67
N PHE A 170 5.51 0.74 2.15
CA PHE A 170 5.02 -0.60 2.49
C PHE A 170 5.15 -0.95 3.97
N LEU A 171 6.23 -0.49 4.63
CA LEU A 171 6.39 -0.67 6.07
C LEU A 171 5.29 0.06 6.84
N THR A 172 4.98 1.29 6.45
CA THR A 172 3.89 2.08 7.07
C THR A 172 2.56 1.34 6.98
N MET A 173 2.19 0.85 5.79
CA MET A 173 0.94 0.11 5.57
C MET A 173 0.88 -1.18 6.39
N SER A 174 1.98 -1.94 6.42
CA SER A 174 2.07 -3.17 7.22
C SER A 174 1.93 -2.88 8.72
N CYS A 175 2.62 -1.84 9.22
CA CYS A 175 2.56 -1.44 10.62
C CYS A 175 1.19 -0.90 11.03
N VAL A 176 0.49 -0.15 10.16
CA VAL A 176 -0.88 0.31 10.42
C VAL A 176 -1.83 -0.88 10.61
N ASN A 177 -1.80 -1.85 9.69
CA ASN A 177 -2.64 -3.04 9.79
C ASN A 177 -2.34 -3.85 11.07
N ALA A 178 -1.06 -4.02 11.39
CA ALA A 178 -0.63 -4.70 12.61
C ALA A 178 -1.01 -3.92 13.89
N TYR A 179 -0.87 -2.58 13.88
CA TYR A 179 -1.26 -1.71 14.99
C TYR A 179 -2.75 -1.83 15.31
N VAL A 180 -3.61 -1.83 14.27
CA VAL A 180 -5.06 -2.04 14.44
C VAL A 180 -5.34 -3.44 14.97
N ALA A 181 -4.65 -4.46 14.43
CA ALA A 181 -4.83 -5.85 14.88
C ALA A 181 -4.40 -6.08 16.34
N ASP A 182 -3.37 -5.34 16.82
CA ASP A 182 -2.91 -5.44 18.21
C ASP A 182 -3.84 -4.73 19.21
N ARG A 183 -4.71 -3.84 18.74
CA ARG A 183 -5.57 -3.02 19.59
C ARG A 183 -6.97 -3.61 19.80
N PHE A 184 -7.46 -4.41 18.87
CA PHE A 184 -8.80 -4.97 18.88
C PHE A 184 -8.78 -6.50 18.85
N ASP A 185 -9.15 -7.14 19.95
CA ASP A 185 -9.16 -8.61 20.09
C ASP A 185 -10.42 -9.24 19.45
N ASP A 186 -11.55 -8.49 19.43
CA ASP A 186 -12.80 -8.98 18.83
C ASP A 186 -12.71 -8.93 17.30
N LYS A 187 -12.86 -10.10 16.65
CA LYS A 187 -12.77 -10.27 15.19
C LYS A 187 -13.73 -9.36 14.41
N LYS A 188 -14.94 -9.11 14.94
CA LYS A 188 -15.94 -8.27 14.27
C LYS A 188 -15.54 -6.79 14.32
N THR A 189 -15.09 -6.33 15.47
CA THR A 189 -14.60 -4.97 15.69
C THR A 189 -13.32 -4.75 14.86
N LEU A 190 -12.38 -5.68 14.87
CA LEU A 190 -11.16 -5.64 14.05
C LEU A 190 -11.48 -5.51 12.56
N SER A 191 -12.37 -6.36 12.04
CA SER A 191 -12.80 -6.30 10.63
C SER A 191 -13.41 -4.94 10.28
N THR A 192 -14.26 -4.41 11.15
CA THR A 192 -14.87 -3.08 10.97
C THR A 192 -13.81 -1.97 10.94
N ARG A 193 -12.83 -2.01 11.86
CA ARG A 193 -11.74 -1.03 11.93
C ARG A 193 -10.82 -1.08 10.71
N MET A 194 -10.48 -2.27 10.24
CA MET A 194 -9.71 -2.43 8.99
C MET A 194 -10.44 -1.84 7.78
N ILE A 195 -11.77 -2.00 7.71
CA ILE A 195 -12.60 -1.38 6.67
C ILE A 195 -12.57 0.15 6.80
N ILE A 196 -12.68 0.70 8.02
CA ILE A 196 -12.61 2.16 8.26
C ILE A 196 -11.26 2.71 7.81
N VAL A 197 -10.14 2.07 8.13
CA VAL A 197 -8.80 2.46 7.66
C VAL A 197 -8.74 2.49 6.12
N SER A 198 -9.31 1.50 5.46
CA SER A 198 -9.37 1.44 4.00
C SER A 198 -10.25 2.55 3.40
N ILE A 199 -11.36 2.88 4.06
CA ILE A 199 -12.24 4.00 3.68
C ILE A 199 -11.49 5.34 3.85
N MET A 200 -10.77 5.54 4.95
CA MET A 200 -9.97 6.75 5.18
C MET A 200 -8.86 6.90 4.15
N PHE A 201 -8.21 5.80 3.78
CA PHE A 201 -7.23 5.79 2.70
C PHE A 201 -7.84 6.22 1.36
N SER A 202 -9.01 5.67 1.00
CA SER A 202 -9.71 6.01 -0.25
C SER A 202 -10.25 7.44 -0.24
N LEU A 203 -10.76 7.91 0.91
CA LEU A 203 -11.24 9.28 1.10
C LEU A 203 -10.10 10.29 0.98
N GLY A 204 -8.94 9.99 1.56
CA GLY A 204 -7.73 10.81 1.42
C GLY A 204 -7.31 10.96 -0.05
N ALA A 205 -7.33 9.87 -0.81
CA ALA A 205 -7.04 9.89 -2.24
C ALA A 205 -8.04 10.73 -3.03
N PHE A 206 -9.32 10.63 -2.71
CA PHE A 206 -10.37 11.46 -3.34
C PHE A 206 -10.19 12.95 -3.05
N ILE A 207 -10.06 13.31 -1.77
CA ILE A 207 -9.87 14.71 -1.34
C ILE A 207 -8.63 15.30 -2.03
N ALA A 208 -7.51 14.58 -2.02
CA ALA A 208 -6.28 15.04 -2.64
C ALA A 208 -6.41 15.22 -4.14
N SER A 209 -7.11 14.34 -4.84
CA SER A 209 -7.29 14.46 -6.28
C SER A 209 -8.06 15.74 -6.65
N GLN A 210 -9.14 16.05 -5.92
CA GLN A 210 -9.91 17.28 -6.15
C GLN A 210 -9.14 18.53 -5.71
N SER A 211 -8.50 18.49 -4.55
CA SER A 211 -7.70 19.61 -4.04
C SER A 211 -6.51 19.90 -4.97
N THR A 212 -5.81 18.87 -5.44
CA THR A 212 -4.68 19.02 -6.37
C THR A 212 -5.08 19.73 -7.64
N LYS A 213 -6.23 19.35 -8.24
CA LYS A 213 -6.76 20.01 -9.41
C LYS A 213 -7.02 21.51 -9.18
N ALA A 214 -7.68 21.84 -8.06
CA ALA A 214 -7.97 23.23 -7.72
C ALA A 214 -6.70 24.05 -7.47
N ILE A 215 -5.73 23.46 -6.75
CA ILE A 215 -4.48 24.09 -6.35
C ILE A 215 -3.56 24.32 -7.57
N LEU A 216 -3.46 23.38 -8.50
CA LEU A 216 -2.61 23.50 -9.69
C LEU A 216 -3.06 24.60 -10.67
N ASN A 217 -4.28 25.12 -10.54
CA ASN A 217 -4.71 26.29 -11.28
C ASN A 217 -4.00 27.59 -10.83
N GLY A 218 -3.49 27.63 -9.58
CA GLY A 218 -2.86 28.82 -9.02
C GLY A 218 -1.37 28.68 -8.69
N ILE A 219 -0.85 27.46 -8.56
CA ILE A 219 0.54 27.22 -8.15
C ILE A 219 1.23 26.17 -9.03
N SER A 220 2.57 26.19 -9.00
CA SER A 220 3.39 25.20 -9.74
C SER A 220 3.34 23.81 -9.10
N SER A 221 3.64 22.77 -9.91
CA SER A 221 3.76 21.39 -9.41
C SER A 221 4.82 21.24 -8.30
N THR A 222 5.92 21.99 -8.40
CA THR A 222 6.96 22.00 -7.36
C THR A 222 6.44 22.60 -6.04
N ALA A 223 5.69 23.70 -6.10
CA ALA A 223 5.09 24.30 -4.91
C ALA A 223 4.06 23.38 -4.25
N LEU A 224 3.29 22.63 -5.04
CA LEU A 224 2.39 21.59 -4.52
C LEU A 224 3.17 20.50 -3.74
N LEU A 225 4.29 20.00 -4.31
CA LEU A 225 5.10 19.00 -3.62
C LEU A 225 5.71 19.53 -2.30
N VAL A 226 6.06 20.82 -2.22
CA VAL A 226 6.51 21.46 -0.97
C VAL A 226 5.38 21.51 0.06
N ILE A 227 4.15 21.79 -0.35
CA ILE A 227 2.96 21.71 0.54
C ILE A 227 2.76 20.27 1.05
N VAL A 228 2.89 19.29 0.16
CA VAL A 228 2.82 17.85 0.53
C VAL A 228 3.90 17.50 1.56
N GLU A 229 5.12 18.00 1.38
CA GLU A 229 6.21 17.80 2.33
C GLU A 229 5.87 18.39 3.73
N GLY A 230 5.32 19.61 3.77
CA GLY A 230 4.83 20.21 5.01
C GLY A 230 3.74 19.39 5.70
N LEU A 231 2.77 18.85 4.93
CA LEU A 231 1.72 17.98 5.46
C LEU A 231 2.27 16.64 5.98
N LEU A 232 3.25 16.06 5.31
CA LEU A 232 3.93 14.85 5.77
C LEU A 232 4.68 15.09 7.08
N LEU A 233 5.34 16.25 7.23
CA LEU A 233 6.00 16.64 8.47
C LEU A 233 5.00 16.82 9.62
N VAL A 234 3.88 17.48 9.37
CA VAL A 234 2.78 17.60 10.36
C VAL A 234 2.24 16.22 10.73
N THR A 235 2.11 15.31 9.76
CA THR A 235 1.66 13.94 10.00
C THR A 235 2.66 13.16 10.86
N LEU A 236 3.95 13.34 10.64
CA LEU A 236 5.00 12.75 11.49
C LEU A 236 4.90 13.25 12.93
N ILE A 237 4.81 14.57 13.11
CA ILE A 237 4.67 15.19 14.44
C ILE A 237 3.40 14.70 15.13
N ALA A 238 2.27 14.69 14.43
CA ALA A 238 1.01 14.15 14.95
C ALA A 238 1.14 12.67 15.33
N GLY A 239 1.79 11.85 14.50
CA GLY A 239 2.09 10.46 14.80
C GLY A 239 2.92 10.27 16.05
N VAL A 240 3.94 11.10 16.26
CA VAL A 240 4.75 11.07 17.50
C VAL A 240 3.90 11.40 18.73
N LEU A 241 3.01 12.39 18.64
CA LEU A 241 2.23 12.91 19.78
C LEU A 241 0.99 12.04 20.08
N ILE A 242 0.27 11.57 19.04
CA ILE A 242 -1.04 10.95 19.20
C ILE A 242 -0.95 9.42 19.33
N LEU A 243 -0.03 8.78 18.58
CA LEU A 243 0.07 7.33 18.61
C LEU A 243 0.61 6.83 19.96
N SER A 244 -0.16 5.99 20.62
CA SER A 244 0.32 5.22 21.77
C SER A 244 1.13 4.02 21.29
N GLN A 245 2.04 3.53 22.15
CA GLN A 245 2.71 2.26 21.87
C GLN A 245 1.69 1.12 21.87
N SER A 246 1.70 0.27 20.84
CA SER A 246 0.90 -0.95 20.87
C SER A 246 1.49 -1.93 21.91
N ARG A 247 0.62 -2.69 22.57
CA ARG A 247 1.09 -3.73 23.49
C ARG A 247 1.77 -4.83 22.67
N PRO A 248 2.98 -5.27 23.02
CA PRO A 248 3.59 -6.44 22.40
C PRO A 248 2.71 -7.66 22.65
N LYS A 249 2.35 -8.39 21.59
CA LYS A 249 1.51 -9.61 21.70
C LYS A 249 2.29 -10.84 22.15
N LYS A 250 3.62 -10.82 22.07
CA LYS A 250 4.47 -11.86 22.61
C LYS A 250 4.86 -11.47 24.02
N ASP A 251 4.27 -12.17 25.00
CA ASP A 251 4.95 -12.32 26.26
C ASP A 251 6.29 -12.97 25.95
N LEU A 252 7.39 -12.35 26.39
CA LEU A 252 8.67 -13.04 26.41
C LEU A 252 8.42 -14.40 27.06
N PRO A 253 8.94 -15.50 26.50
CA PRO A 253 8.74 -16.81 27.09
C PRO A 253 9.12 -16.72 28.57
N SER A 254 8.13 -16.93 29.43
CA SER A 254 8.28 -17.00 30.87
C SER A 254 9.04 -18.30 31.19
N THR A 255 10.33 -18.30 30.92
CA THR A 255 11.25 -19.27 31.41
C THR A 255 11.79 -18.73 32.73
N GLU A 256 11.72 -19.54 33.78
CA GLU A 256 12.13 -19.23 35.16
C GLU A 256 13.66 -19.00 35.30
N GLU A 257 14.30 -18.31 34.38
CA GLU A 257 15.72 -17.94 34.47
C GLU A 257 15.93 -16.43 34.31
N PRO A 258 16.45 -15.75 35.35
CA PRO A 258 16.65 -14.29 35.37
C PRO A 258 17.77 -13.77 34.45
N GLN A 259 18.46 -14.63 33.70
CA GLN A 259 19.60 -14.25 32.85
C GLN A 259 19.22 -13.87 31.44
N GLU A 260 18.11 -14.38 30.87
CA GLU A 260 17.71 -14.08 29.48
C GLU A 260 17.08 -12.68 29.30
N GLU A 261 16.49 -12.08 30.31
CA GLU A 261 15.97 -10.69 30.23
C GLU A 261 17.05 -9.63 29.98
N ARG A 262 18.29 -9.89 30.44
CA ARG A 262 19.44 -8.98 30.18
C ARG A 262 20.01 -9.13 28.78
N GLU A 263 19.92 -10.31 28.17
CA GLU A 263 20.42 -10.56 26.81
C GLU A 263 19.51 -9.97 25.73
N VAL A 264 18.20 -9.94 25.94
CA VAL A 264 17.25 -9.33 24.98
C VAL A 264 17.32 -7.80 25.00
N GLU A 265 17.60 -7.18 26.16
CA GLU A 265 17.79 -5.72 26.25
C GLU A 265 19.10 -5.23 25.60
N SER A 266 20.07 -6.16 25.40
CA SER A 266 21.34 -5.93 24.74
C SER A 266 21.46 -6.59 23.36
N ALA A 267 20.40 -7.26 22.89
CA ALA A 267 20.40 -7.94 21.59
C ALA A 267 20.73 -6.95 20.47
N GLY A 268 21.91 -7.08 19.91
CA GLY A 268 22.38 -6.23 18.82
C GLY A 268 21.52 -6.42 17.56
N CYS A 269 21.57 -5.49 16.64
CA CYS A 269 20.85 -5.51 15.36
C CYS A 269 20.98 -6.86 14.62
N LEU A 270 22.09 -7.57 14.80
CA LEU A 270 22.36 -8.88 14.20
C LEU A 270 21.48 -10.01 14.79
N GLU A 271 21.22 -9.99 16.10
CA GLU A 271 20.36 -10.98 16.75
C GLU A 271 18.89 -10.76 16.43
N LEU A 272 18.44 -9.50 16.41
CA LEU A 272 17.10 -9.14 15.93
C LEU A 272 16.89 -9.57 14.48
N THR A 273 17.91 -9.45 13.64
CA THR A 273 17.88 -9.94 12.27
C THR A 273 17.72 -11.45 12.20
N LYS A 274 18.50 -12.21 12.99
CA LYS A 274 18.38 -13.68 13.07
C LYS A 274 16.99 -14.11 13.56
N LEU A 275 16.44 -13.45 14.57
CA LEU A 275 15.09 -13.71 15.09
C LEU A 275 14.01 -13.42 14.02
N SER A 276 14.18 -12.37 13.23
CA SER A 276 13.25 -12.03 12.15
C SER A 276 13.29 -13.07 11.02
N PHE A 277 14.48 -13.50 10.60
CA PHE A 277 14.63 -14.58 9.62
C PHE A 277 14.10 -15.92 10.15
N TYR A 278 14.32 -16.22 11.43
CA TYR A 278 13.76 -17.40 12.08
C TYR A 278 12.23 -17.35 12.10
N SER A 279 11.63 -16.20 12.39
CA SER A 279 10.17 -15.99 12.34
C SER A 279 9.60 -16.23 10.94
N ILE A 280 10.34 -15.83 9.87
CA ILE A 280 9.94 -16.13 8.49
C ILE A 280 10.03 -17.62 8.21
N TYR A 281 11.15 -18.25 8.58
CA TYR A 281 11.32 -19.68 8.42
C TYR A 281 10.20 -20.46 9.12
N GLU A 282 9.87 -20.09 10.37
CA GLU A 282 8.73 -20.64 11.11
C GLU A 282 7.39 -20.38 10.39
N SER A 283 7.24 -19.21 9.79
CA SER A 283 6.05 -18.89 9.03
C SER A 283 5.96 -19.74 7.75
N LEU A 284 7.06 -19.96 7.05
CA LEU A 284 7.09 -20.82 5.85
C LEU A 284 6.76 -22.29 6.15
N LYS A 285 6.94 -22.75 7.39
CA LYS A 285 6.54 -24.10 7.79
C LYS A 285 5.04 -24.37 7.59
N ILE A 286 4.18 -23.35 7.60
CA ILE A 286 2.74 -23.55 7.34
C ILE A 286 2.44 -24.25 6.01
N PHE A 287 3.32 -24.13 5.03
CA PHE A 287 3.19 -24.80 3.73
C PHE A 287 3.59 -26.27 3.76
N VAL A 288 4.41 -26.65 4.75
CA VAL A 288 4.95 -28.02 4.86
C VAL A 288 4.09 -28.89 5.79
N ILE A 289 3.41 -28.29 6.76
CA ILE A 289 2.57 -28.99 7.73
C ILE A 289 1.46 -29.78 7.01
N PRO A 290 1.32 -31.09 7.29
CA PRO A 290 0.22 -31.89 6.73
C PRO A 290 -1.13 -31.39 7.26
N ARG A 291 -2.12 -31.30 6.40
CA ARG A 291 -3.46 -30.81 6.71
C ARG A 291 -4.51 -31.78 6.21
N GLU A 292 -5.65 -31.84 6.88
CA GLU A 292 -6.78 -32.64 6.48
C GLU A 292 -7.36 -32.17 5.14
N GLY A 293 -7.74 -33.14 4.27
CA GLY A 293 -8.29 -32.88 2.95
C GLY A 293 -7.34 -32.11 2.04
N HIS A 294 -7.87 -31.22 1.20
CA HIS A 294 -7.11 -30.43 0.23
C HIS A 294 -6.65 -29.05 0.79
N ARG A 295 -6.77 -28.79 2.11
CA ARG A 295 -6.44 -27.47 2.71
C ARG A 295 -5.03 -26.99 2.42
N ARG A 296 -4.04 -27.91 2.37
CA ARG A 296 -2.67 -27.58 1.99
C ARG A 296 -2.58 -27.12 0.53
N LEU A 297 -3.28 -27.80 -0.40
CA LEU A 297 -3.33 -27.41 -1.79
C LEU A 297 -4.02 -26.05 -1.96
N PHE A 298 -5.12 -25.80 -1.23
CA PHE A 298 -5.78 -24.50 -1.22
C PHE A 298 -4.86 -23.39 -0.78
N LEU A 299 -4.01 -23.65 0.23
CA LEU A 299 -3.04 -22.66 0.70
C LEU A 299 -2.09 -22.26 -0.44
N TYR A 300 -1.48 -23.21 -1.12
CA TYR A 300 -0.59 -22.93 -2.26
C TYR A 300 -1.30 -22.18 -3.40
N LEU A 301 -2.49 -22.62 -3.79
CA LEU A 301 -3.22 -22.01 -4.88
C LEU A 301 -3.72 -20.61 -4.55
N THR A 302 -4.17 -20.39 -3.31
CA THR A 302 -4.60 -19.06 -2.83
C THR A 302 -3.44 -18.08 -2.81
N PHE A 303 -2.28 -18.49 -2.29
CA PHE A 303 -1.08 -17.65 -2.30
C PHE A 303 -0.60 -17.37 -3.73
N GLY A 304 -0.56 -18.38 -4.58
CA GLY A 304 -0.16 -18.23 -5.98
C GLY A 304 -1.08 -17.28 -6.74
N ALA A 305 -2.40 -17.45 -6.60
CA ALA A 305 -3.37 -16.57 -7.25
C ALA A 305 -3.34 -15.14 -6.72
N ASN A 306 -3.16 -14.97 -5.41
CA ASN A 306 -2.96 -13.64 -4.82
C ASN A 306 -1.68 -12.96 -5.32
N PHE A 307 -0.59 -13.71 -5.45
CA PHE A 307 0.64 -13.18 -6.01
C PHE A 307 0.43 -12.68 -7.44
N LEU A 308 -0.24 -13.46 -8.29
CA LEU A 308 -0.54 -13.09 -9.67
C LEU A 308 -1.48 -11.87 -9.76
N ASP A 309 -2.47 -11.80 -8.88
CA ASP A 309 -3.37 -10.65 -8.79
C ASP A 309 -2.62 -9.38 -8.37
N GLN A 310 -1.81 -9.44 -7.33
CA GLN A 310 -1.02 -8.31 -6.86
C GLN A 310 0.01 -7.84 -7.90
N LEU A 311 0.59 -8.78 -8.66
CA LEU A 311 1.46 -8.47 -9.77
C LEU A 311 0.75 -7.57 -10.80
N SER A 312 -0.48 -7.90 -11.17
CA SER A 312 -1.25 -7.16 -12.18
C SER A 312 -1.85 -5.85 -11.62
N PHE A 313 -2.47 -5.92 -10.44
CA PHE A 313 -3.15 -4.76 -9.85
C PHE A 313 -2.19 -3.65 -9.37
N GLY A 314 -1.01 -4.04 -8.89
CA GLY A 314 0.04 -3.09 -8.51
C GLY A 314 0.51 -2.27 -9.71
N GLU A 315 0.79 -2.93 -10.82
CA GLU A 315 1.27 -2.29 -12.05
C GLU A 315 0.21 -1.40 -12.68
N GLU A 316 -1.05 -1.79 -12.65
CA GLU A 316 -2.14 -0.96 -13.15
C GLU A 316 -2.16 0.42 -12.46
N LYS A 317 -1.90 0.48 -11.16
CA LYS A 317 -1.82 1.75 -10.43
C LYS A 317 -0.59 2.57 -10.77
N SER A 318 0.54 1.90 -11.02
CA SER A 318 1.81 2.54 -11.31
C SER A 318 1.85 3.11 -12.72
N LEU A 319 1.49 2.29 -13.70
CA LEU A 319 1.73 2.57 -15.10
C LEU A 319 0.67 3.46 -15.76
N ILE A 320 -0.56 3.51 -15.23
CA ILE A 320 -1.67 4.22 -15.87
C ILE A 320 -1.37 5.71 -16.13
N GLY A 321 -0.69 6.38 -15.20
CA GLY A 321 -0.32 7.79 -15.36
C GLY A 321 0.66 8.01 -16.50
N THR A 322 1.64 7.14 -16.63
CA THR A 322 2.65 7.18 -17.68
C THR A 322 2.09 6.78 -19.04
N TYR A 323 1.22 5.77 -19.06
CA TYR A 323 0.54 5.30 -20.27
C TYR A 323 -0.38 6.35 -20.88
N THR A 324 -1.16 7.06 -20.06
CA THR A 324 -2.14 8.05 -20.54
C THR A 324 -1.52 9.37 -21.00
N LEU A 325 -0.23 9.63 -20.70
CA LEU A 325 0.50 10.75 -21.29
C LEU A 325 0.69 10.60 -22.81
N LEU A 326 0.67 9.37 -23.32
CA LEU A 326 0.90 9.06 -24.72
C LEU A 326 -0.36 9.20 -25.57
N SER A 327 -0.16 9.41 -26.89
CA SER A 327 -1.25 9.30 -27.88
C SER A 327 -1.81 7.87 -27.89
N PRO A 328 -3.15 7.69 -28.01
CA PRO A 328 -4.15 8.70 -28.40
C PRO A 328 -4.68 9.57 -27.25
N PHE A 329 -4.35 9.27 -26.00
CA PHE A 329 -4.98 9.89 -24.83
C PHE A 329 -4.46 11.32 -24.58
N ASN A 330 -3.15 11.50 -24.52
CA ASN A 330 -2.46 12.79 -24.26
C ASN A 330 -3.02 13.53 -23.03
N TRP A 331 -3.26 12.79 -21.93
CA TRP A 331 -3.90 13.37 -20.75
C TRP A 331 -3.07 14.48 -20.12
N THR A 332 -3.79 15.53 -19.77
CA THR A 332 -3.30 16.63 -18.92
C THR A 332 -3.30 16.21 -17.44
N LYS A 333 -2.70 17.04 -16.57
CA LYS A 333 -2.77 16.84 -15.10
C LYS A 333 -4.22 16.77 -14.61
N ASP A 334 -5.08 17.60 -15.18
CA ASP A 334 -6.50 17.70 -14.78
C ASP A 334 -7.27 16.44 -15.13
N GLU A 335 -7.07 15.89 -16.32
CA GLU A 335 -7.70 14.64 -16.74
C GLU A 335 -7.23 13.47 -15.88
N TYR A 336 -5.93 13.40 -15.59
CA TYR A 336 -5.39 12.38 -14.70
C TYR A 336 -5.89 12.54 -13.26
N ALA A 337 -6.00 13.77 -12.74
CA ALA A 337 -6.59 14.04 -11.44
C ALA A 337 -8.07 13.63 -11.37
N ASN A 338 -8.85 13.90 -12.44
CA ASN A 338 -10.23 13.45 -12.54
C ASN A 338 -10.35 11.91 -12.47
N TYR A 339 -9.52 11.20 -13.21
CA TYR A 339 -9.46 9.74 -13.16
C TYR A 339 -9.11 9.24 -11.75
N LYS A 340 -8.07 9.83 -11.15
CA LYS A 340 -7.64 9.50 -9.77
C LYS A 340 -8.71 9.79 -8.71
N SER A 341 -9.57 10.77 -8.92
CA SER A 341 -10.67 11.10 -8.00
C SER A 341 -11.87 10.16 -8.18
N LEU A 342 -12.19 9.80 -9.41
CA LEU A 342 -13.34 8.93 -9.71
C LEU A 342 -13.09 7.48 -9.24
N ARG A 343 -11.88 6.99 -9.39
CA ARG A 343 -11.50 5.60 -9.07
C ARG A 343 -11.84 5.18 -7.64
N PRO A 344 -11.46 5.90 -6.56
CA PRO A 344 -11.82 5.53 -5.19
C PRO A 344 -13.33 5.49 -4.96
N ILE A 345 -14.08 6.43 -5.56
CA ILE A 345 -15.55 6.47 -5.43
C ILE A 345 -16.16 5.21 -6.05
N VAL A 346 -15.79 4.92 -7.29
CA VAL A 346 -16.30 3.74 -8.00
C VAL A 346 -15.92 2.45 -7.26
N GLN A 347 -14.71 2.39 -6.68
CA GLN A 347 -14.25 1.26 -5.87
C GLN A 347 -15.08 1.11 -4.59
N ILE A 348 -15.40 2.20 -3.88
CA ILE A 348 -16.26 2.18 -2.70
C ILE A 348 -17.67 1.69 -3.08
N VAL A 349 -18.25 2.21 -4.15
CA VAL A 349 -19.56 1.77 -4.66
C VAL A 349 -19.53 0.27 -5.01
N GLY A 350 -18.48 -0.19 -5.69
CA GLY A 350 -18.28 -1.61 -6.01
C GLY A 350 -18.18 -2.49 -4.77
N MET A 351 -17.45 -2.05 -3.74
CA MET A 351 -17.36 -2.77 -2.46
C MET A 351 -18.72 -2.86 -1.75
N PHE A 352 -19.48 -1.77 -1.71
CA PHE A 352 -20.84 -1.79 -1.15
C PHE A 352 -21.76 -2.72 -1.95
N PHE A 353 -21.73 -2.65 -3.28
CA PHE A 353 -22.47 -3.57 -4.14
C PHE A 353 -22.11 -5.03 -3.82
N GLY A 354 -20.83 -5.35 -3.76
CA GLY A 354 -20.36 -6.70 -3.45
C GLY A 354 -20.79 -7.20 -2.07
N LEU A 355 -20.71 -6.35 -1.04
CA LEU A 355 -21.12 -6.72 0.31
C LEU A 355 -22.65 -6.88 0.42
N PHE A 356 -23.43 -5.94 -0.09
CA PHE A 356 -24.88 -5.96 0.07
C PHE A 356 -25.57 -6.90 -0.91
N VAL A 357 -25.19 -6.88 -2.19
CA VAL A 357 -25.84 -7.69 -3.23
C VAL A 357 -25.25 -9.10 -3.26
N LEU A 358 -23.92 -9.25 -3.42
CA LEU A 358 -23.33 -10.57 -3.61
C LEU A 358 -23.31 -11.38 -2.30
N LYS A 359 -22.94 -10.76 -1.18
CA LYS A 359 -22.82 -11.49 0.11
C LYS A 359 -24.11 -11.54 0.90
N LYS A 360 -24.83 -10.43 1.05
CA LYS A 360 -26.02 -10.39 1.92
C LYS A 360 -27.29 -10.87 1.20
N TRP A 361 -27.53 -10.43 -0.03
CA TRP A 361 -28.76 -10.75 -0.77
C TRP A 361 -28.65 -12.10 -1.50
N TRP A 362 -27.61 -12.30 -2.32
CA TRP A 362 -27.42 -13.55 -3.05
C TRP A 362 -26.71 -14.64 -2.25
N LYS A 363 -26.13 -14.29 -1.07
CA LYS A 363 -25.44 -15.22 -0.17
C LYS A 363 -24.35 -16.06 -0.87
N LEU A 364 -23.63 -15.45 -1.81
CA LEU A 364 -22.57 -16.12 -2.53
C LEU A 364 -21.39 -16.46 -1.60
N ARG A 365 -20.74 -17.58 -1.86
CA ARG A 365 -19.55 -18.04 -1.11
C ARG A 365 -18.37 -17.11 -1.37
N ASP A 366 -17.53 -16.93 -0.36
CA ASP A 366 -16.35 -16.05 -0.43
C ASP A 366 -15.45 -16.41 -1.61
N THR A 367 -15.16 -17.70 -1.82
CA THR A 367 -14.34 -18.17 -2.94
C THR A 367 -14.92 -17.84 -4.32
N PHE A 368 -16.23 -17.82 -4.47
CA PHE A 368 -16.88 -17.42 -5.73
C PHE A 368 -16.78 -15.90 -5.96
N VAL A 369 -17.00 -15.12 -4.91
CA VAL A 369 -16.87 -13.66 -5.00
C VAL A 369 -15.42 -13.28 -5.32
N ILE A 370 -14.43 -13.95 -4.73
CA ILE A 370 -13.01 -13.77 -5.06
C ILE A 370 -12.76 -14.04 -6.57
N CYS A 371 -13.29 -15.14 -7.12
CA CYS A 371 -13.17 -15.40 -8.56
C CYS A 371 -13.77 -14.27 -9.40
N MET A 372 -14.96 -13.78 -9.01
CA MET A 372 -15.62 -12.66 -9.69
C MET A 372 -14.78 -11.38 -9.63
N THR A 373 -14.18 -11.05 -8.47
CA THR A 373 -13.37 -9.83 -8.32
C THR A 373 -12.15 -9.84 -9.21
N ILE A 374 -11.45 -10.98 -9.33
CA ILE A 374 -10.29 -11.11 -10.22
C ILE A 374 -10.72 -11.13 -11.68
N ALA A 375 -11.84 -11.79 -12.02
CA ALA A 375 -12.36 -11.80 -13.39
C ALA A 375 -12.78 -10.41 -13.87
N THR A 376 -13.41 -9.62 -13.01
CA THR A 376 -13.77 -8.23 -13.33
C THR A 376 -12.56 -7.33 -13.46
N LEU A 377 -11.49 -7.55 -12.68
CA LEU A 377 -10.20 -6.88 -12.87
C LEU A 377 -9.59 -7.24 -14.23
N ALA A 378 -9.60 -8.52 -14.63
CA ALA A 378 -9.12 -8.93 -15.95
C ALA A 378 -9.85 -8.21 -17.09
N ILE A 379 -11.17 -8.08 -17.00
CA ILE A 379 -11.99 -7.33 -17.96
C ILE A 379 -11.55 -5.86 -17.99
N SER A 380 -11.37 -5.24 -16.83
CA SER A 380 -10.89 -3.84 -16.71
C SER A 380 -9.54 -3.66 -17.42
N LEU A 381 -8.58 -4.57 -17.19
CA LEU A 381 -7.25 -4.52 -17.81
C LEU A 381 -7.31 -4.71 -19.34
N PHE A 382 -8.14 -5.64 -19.83
CA PHE A 382 -8.35 -5.78 -21.28
C PHE A 382 -8.98 -4.52 -21.90
N MET A 383 -9.94 -3.90 -21.23
CA MET A 383 -10.52 -2.63 -21.69
C MET A 383 -9.47 -1.52 -21.78
N ILE A 384 -8.57 -1.40 -20.79
CA ILE A 384 -7.47 -0.41 -20.85
C ILE A 384 -6.50 -0.76 -21.99
N GLY A 385 -6.14 -2.03 -22.14
CA GLY A 385 -5.20 -2.47 -23.18
C GLY A 385 -5.71 -2.23 -24.61
N LEU A 386 -7.01 -2.34 -24.83
CA LEU A 386 -7.67 -2.14 -26.11
C LEU A 386 -8.22 -0.71 -26.29
N ALA A 387 -7.95 0.20 -25.33
CA ALA A 387 -8.49 1.54 -25.39
C ALA A 387 -7.85 2.37 -26.51
N GLU A 388 -8.68 2.92 -27.38
CA GLU A 388 -8.32 3.88 -28.40
C GLU A 388 -8.79 5.32 -28.03
N ALA A 389 -9.65 5.43 -27.01
CA ALA A 389 -10.19 6.70 -26.53
C ALA A 389 -10.30 6.71 -25.00
N SER A 390 -10.18 7.90 -24.41
CA SER A 390 -10.19 8.12 -22.96
C SER A 390 -11.42 7.57 -22.26
N TRP A 391 -12.61 7.61 -22.91
CA TRP A 391 -13.85 7.12 -22.31
C TRP A 391 -13.78 5.63 -21.93
N LEU A 392 -13.04 4.81 -22.70
CA LEU A 392 -12.91 3.37 -22.42
C LEU A 392 -12.07 3.11 -21.17
N ILE A 393 -11.06 3.96 -20.91
CA ILE A 393 -10.25 3.93 -19.67
C ILE A 393 -11.14 4.28 -18.46
N TYR A 394 -12.01 5.30 -18.58
CA TYR A 394 -12.98 5.60 -17.51
C TYR A 394 -13.99 4.47 -17.32
N ALA A 395 -14.50 3.89 -18.40
CA ALA A 395 -15.46 2.77 -18.35
C ALA A 395 -14.86 1.53 -17.70
N SER A 396 -13.55 1.30 -17.82
CA SER A 396 -12.85 0.17 -17.20
C SER A 396 -12.89 0.20 -15.66
N LEU A 397 -13.13 1.38 -15.06
CA LEU A 397 -13.29 1.50 -13.60
C LEU A 397 -14.51 0.72 -13.07
N ALA A 398 -15.57 0.58 -13.87
CA ALA A 398 -16.79 -0.10 -13.46
C ALA A 398 -16.54 -1.60 -13.17
N PRO A 399 -16.01 -2.42 -14.09
CA PRO A 399 -15.64 -3.79 -13.76
C PRO A 399 -14.54 -3.87 -12.70
N GLY A 400 -13.52 -2.99 -12.71
CA GLY A 400 -12.45 -2.95 -11.71
C GLY A 400 -12.89 -2.58 -10.29
N SER A 401 -14.12 -2.09 -10.12
CA SER A 401 -14.64 -1.60 -8.83
C SER A 401 -14.72 -2.68 -7.73
N LEU A 402 -15.01 -3.91 -8.09
CA LEU A 402 -15.17 -5.04 -7.15
C LEU A 402 -13.84 -5.48 -6.53
N HIS A 403 -12.70 -5.14 -7.13
CA HIS A 403 -11.38 -5.61 -6.67
C HIS A 403 -11.06 -5.25 -5.21
N GLY A 404 -11.65 -4.18 -4.68
CA GLY A 404 -11.51 -3.81 -3.26
C GLY A 404 -11.96 -4.88 -2.26
N LEU A 405 -12.78 -5.85 -2.69
CA LEU A 405 -13.24 -6.97 -1.85
C LEU A 405 -12.23 -8.14 -1.79
N LEU A 406 -11.25 -8.18 -2.68
CA LEU A 406 -10.36 -9.34 -2.81
C LEU A 406 -9.61 -9.61 -1.49
N ASN A 407 -8.88 -8.63 -0.97
CA ASN A 407 -8.06 -8.79 0.22
C ASN A 407 -8.88 -9.23 1.45
N PRO A 408 -9.98 -8.54 1.84
CA PRO A 408 -10.80 -8.96 2.98
C PRO A 408 -11.33 -10.39 2.84
N LEU A 409 -11.84 -10.76 1.66
CA LEU A 409 -12.41 -12.09 1.43
C LEU A 409 -11.34 -13.18 1.41
N THR A 410 -10.17 -12.89 0.84
CA THR A 410 -9.04 -13.82 0.85
C THR A 410 -8.52 -14.07 2.27
N TYR A 411 -8.40 -13.02 3.07
CA TYR A 411 -8.03 -13.17 4.48
C TYR A 411 -9.07 -14.00 5.24
N THR A 412 -10.36 -13.76 5.04
CA THR A 412 -11.43 -14.58 5.64
C THR A 412 -11.33 -16.03 5.19
N PHE A 413 -11.11 -16.30 3.91
CA PHE A 413 -10.93 -17.66 3.41
C PHE A 413 -9.67 -18.33 3.99
N MET A 414 -8.56 -17.61 4.11
CA MET A 414 -7.33 -18.13 4.72
C MET A 414 -7.54 -18.55 6.17
N THR A 415 -8.33 -17.82 6.96
CA THR A 415 -8.65 -18.23 8.34
C THR A 415 -9.46 -19.51 8.44
N CYS A 416 -10.11 -19.96 7.34
CA CYS A 416 -10.80 -21.24 7.28
C CYS A 416 -9.87 -22.42 6.92
N ILE A 417 -8.68 -22.13 6.36
CA ILE A 417 -7.74 -23.14 5.87
C ILE A 417 -6.64 -23.43 6.89
N VAL A 418 -6.17 -22.40 7.62
CA VAL A 418 -5.10 -22.49 8.61
C VAL A 418 -5.66 -22.58 10.02
N GLU A 419 -4.86 -23.10 10.97
CA GLU A 419 -5.22 -23.13 12.40
C GLU A 419 -5.16 -21.73 13.01
N GLN A 420 -5.85 -21.52 14.13
CA GLN A 420 -5.93 -20.20 14.79
C GLN A 420 -4.57 -19.64 15.20
N ASN A 421 -3.65 -20.49 15.65
CA ASN A 421 -2.28 -20.12 16.02
C ASN A 421 -1.38 -19.79 14.81
N GLU A 422 -1.80 -20.13 13.60
CA GLU A 422 -1.06 -19.92 12.35
C GLU A 422 -1.54 -18.71 11.54
N ILE A 423 -2.69 -18.11 11.88
CA ILE A 423 -3.29 -17.00 11.13
C ILE A 423 -2.30 -15.83 10.98
N GLY A 424 -1.60 -15.46 12.05
CA GLY A 424 -0.59 -14.40 12.01
C GLY A 424 0.56 -14.72 11.07
N LYS A 425 1.01 -15.97 11.04
CA LYS A 425 2.07 -16.45 10.13
C LYS A 425 1.61 -16.39 8.66
N ALA A 426 0.36 -16.80 8.38
CA ALA A 426 -0.21 -16.73 7.04
C ALA A 426 -0.31 -15.28 6.51
N PHE A 427 -0.72 -14.33 7.36
CA PHE A 427 -0.78 -12.91 7.00
C PHE A 427 0.61 -12.31 6.79
N ALA A 428 1.58 -12.68 7.61
CA ALA A 428 2.98 -12.24 7.43
C ALA A 428 3.53 -12.67 6.06
N ILE A 429 3.31 -13.94 5.67
CA ILE A 429 3.74 -14.45 4.36
C ILE A 429 2.98 -13.74 3.23
N SER A 430 1.68 -13.49 3.37
CA SER A 430 0.91 -12.72 2.38
C SER A 430 1.53 -11.34 2.15
N SER A 431 1.93 -10.65 3.21
CA SER A 431 2.58 -9.34 3.10
C SER A 431 3.95 -9.42 2.40
N ILE A 432 4.72 -10.48 2.66
CA ILE A 432 5.99 -10.73 1.95
C ILE A 432 5.72 -11.02 0.47
N ALA A 433 4.73 -11.86 0.16
CA ALA A 433 4.36 -12.18 -1.21
C ALA A 433 3.93 -10.93 -2.00
N GLN A 434 3.20 -10.00 -1.39
CA GLN A 434 2.83 -8.72 -2.01
C GLN A 434 4.07 -7.86 -2.35
N LYS A 435 5.07 -7.80 -1.47
CA LYS A 435 6.32 -7.08 -1.74
C LYS A 435 7.12 -7.72 -2.88
N LEU A 436 7.20 -9.04 -2.88
CA LEU A 436 7.84 -9.79 -3.98
C LEU A 436 7.10 -9.61 -5.31
N ALA A 437 5.76 -9.53 -5.28
CA ALA A 437 4.97 -9.21 -6.46
C ALA A 437 5.32 -7.80 -7.00
N GLY A 438 5.49 -6.81 -6.14
CA GLY A 438 5.92 -5.47 -6.52
C GLY A 438 7.30 -5.44 -7.20
N PHE A 439 8.26 -6.25 -6.71
CA PHE A 439 9.56 -6.41 -7.38
C PHE A 439 9.43 -7.11 -8.73
N ALA A 440 8.69 -8.23 -8.80
CA ALA A 440 8.46 -8.97 -10.03
C ALA A 440 7.73 -8.12 -11.08
N GLN A 441 6.78 -7.30 -10.66
CA GLN A 441 6.05 -6.31 -11.46
C GLN A 441 7.02 -5.36 -12.18
N THR A 442 7.95 -4.74 -11.47
CA THR A 442 8.96 -3.86 -12.06
C THR A 442 9.89 -4.63 -12.99
N ALA A 443 10.35 -5.82 -12.57
CA ALA A 443 11.29 -6.62 -13.35
C ALA A 443 10.67 -7.24 -14.63
N ILE A 444 9.38 -7.52 -14.64
CA ILE A 444 8.72 -8.20 -15.75
C ILE A 444 7.82 -7.23 -16.54
N LEU A 445 6.79 -6.67 -15.90
CA LEU A 445 5.75 -5.94 -16.61
C LEU A 445 6.23 -4.60 -17.15
N GLN A 446 7.03 -3.85 -16.39
CA GLN A 446 7.56 -2.58 -16.87
C GLN A 446 8.59 -2.78 -17.99
N ASN A 447 9.38 -3.86 -17.97
CA ASN A 447 10.25 -4.19 -19.09
C ASN A 447 9.47 -4.64 -20.33
N ILE A 448 8.38 -5.38 -20.16
CA ILE A 448 7.45 -5.69 -21.28
C ILE A 448 6.89 -4.36 -21.85
N TYR A 449 6.44 -3.44 -21.01
CA TYR A 449 5.97 -2.13 -21.46
C TYR A 449 7.01 -1.38 -22.29
N ILE A 450 8.25 -1.26 -21.77
CA ILE A 450 9.35 -0.62 -22.47
C ILE A 450 9.64 -1.27 -23.82
N ALA A 451 9.63 -2.60 -23.89
CA ALA A 451 9.92 -3.36 -25.10
C ALA A 451 8.81 -3.25 -26.16
N THR A 452 7.56 -3.17 -25.71
CA THR A 452 6.39 -3.14 -26.61
C THR A 452 5.91 -1.73 -26.96
N LEU A 453 6.44 -0.70 -26.31
CA LEU A 453 6.04 0.68 -26.49
C LEU A 453 6.15 1.18 -27.94
N SER A 454 7.12 0.62 -28.71
CA SER A 454 7.37 1.00 -30.10
C SER A 454 6.24 0.56 -31.06
N TRP A 455 5.67 -0.63 -30.84
CA TRP A 455 4.70 -1.24 -31.74
C TRP A 455 3.26 -1.27 -31.18
N TYR A 456 3.08 -1.56 -29.88
CA TYR A 456 1.76 -1.57 -29.26
C TYR A 456 1.84 -1.25 -27.77
N GLN A 457 1.57 0.00 -27.41
CA GLN A 457 1.67 0.50 -26.04
C GLN A 457 0.68 -0.16 -25.05
N GLY A 458 -0.44 -0.69 -25.57
CA GLY A 458 -1.46 -1.40 -24.79
C GLY A 458 -1.14 -2.85 -24.45
N PHE A 459 -0.05 -3.42 -25.01
CA PHE A 459 0.25 -4.85 -24.89
C PHE A 459 0.43 -5.33 -23.45
N VAL A 460 1.10 -4.54 -22.62
CA VAL A 460 1.32 -4.89 -21.20
C VAL A 460 0.01 -5.09 -20.44
N TRP A 461 -1.03 -4.30 -20.78
CA TRP A 461 -2.36 -4.43 -20.17
C TRP A 461 -3.03 -5.75 -20.54
N LEU A 462 -2.85 -6.20 -21.76
CA LEU A 462 -3.34 -7.52 -22.22
C LEU A 462 -2.61 -8.66 -21.50
N VAL A 463 -1.30 -8.52 -21.29
CA VAL A 463 -0.51 -9.48 -20.50
C VAL A 463 -1.01 -9.55 -19.06
N MET A 464 -1.21 -8.38 -18.40
CA MET A 464 -1.77 -8.33 -17.05
C MET A 464 -3.18 -8.95 -16.97
N GLY A 465 -4.03 -8.66 -17.95
CA GLY A 465 -5.34 -9.31 -18.07
C GLY A 465 -5.23 -10.83 -18.18
N GLY A 466 -4.29 -11.32 -19.00
CA GLY A 466 -3.99 -12.76 -19.14
C GLY A 466 -3.51 -13.40 -17.81
N ILE A 467 -2.66 -12.72 -17.06
CA ILE A 467 -2.22 -13.17 -15.72
C ILE A 467 -3.42 -13.27 -14.76
N CYS A 468 -4.33 -12.30 -14.78
CA CYS A 468 -5.56 -12.35 -13.97
C CYS A 468 -6.46 -13.52 -14.39
N VAL A 469 -6.57 -13.85 -15.68
CA VAL A 469 -7.33 -15.03 -16.15
C VAL A 469 -6.74 -16.32 -15.58
N VAL A 470 -5.41 -16.45 -15.53
CA VAL A 470 -4.77 -17.60 -14.87
C VAL A 470 -5.12 -17.65 -13.38
N ALA A 471 -5.07 -16.50 -12.69
CA ALA A 471 -5.45 -16.40 -11.27
C ALA A 471 -6.93 -16.81 -11.04
N VAL A 472 -7.85 -16.41 -11.93
CA VAL A 472 -9.25 -16.84 -11.91
C VAL A 472 -9.35 -18.37 -12.05
N GLY A 473 -8.55 -18.97 -12.91
CA GLY A 473 -8.51 -20.44 -13.08
C GLY A 473 -8.09 -21.16 -11.79
N LEU A 474 -7.06 -20.65 -11.12
CA LEU A 474 -6.58 -21.21 -9.84
C LEU A 474 -7.66 -21.10 -8.74
N TYR A 475 -8.25 -19.91 -8.56
CA TYR A 475 -9.34 -19.73 -7.60
C TYR A 475 -10.62 -20.46 -7.98
N GLY A 476 -10.91 -20.60 -9.26
CA GLY A 476 -12.03 -21.41 -9.76
C GLY A 476 -11.90 -22.86 -9.34
N PHE A 477 -10.70 -23.43 -9.48
CA PHE A 477 -10.40 -24.77 -8.98
C PHE A 477 -10.60 -24.86 -7.46
N VAL A 478 -10.02 -23.90 -6.71
CA VAL A 478 -10.21 -23.81 -5.24
C VAL A 478 -11.69 -23.76 -4.89
N HIS A 479 -12.48 -22.92 -5.58
CA HIS A 479 -13.92 -22.80 -5.35
C HIS A 479 -14.66 -24.13 -5.54
N VAL A 480 -14.41 -24.84 -6.63
CA VAL A 480 -15.09 -26.10 -6.94
C VAL A 480 -14.78 -27.17 -5.90
N VAL A 481 -13.52 -27.31 -5.50
CA VAL A 481 -13.10 -28.33 -4.53
C VAL A 481 -13.53 -27.94 -3.11
N ALA A 482 -13.36 -26.67 -2.69
CA ALA A 482 -13.80 -26.17 -1.39
C ALA A 482 -15.33 -26.31 -1.20
N ARG A 483 -16.10 -26.14 -2.28
CA ARG A 483 -17.55 -26.40 -2.27
C ARG A 483 -17.88 -27.87 -1.99
N ARG A 484 -17.11 -28.80 -2.56
CA ARG A 484 -17.28 -30.25 -2.32
C ARG A 484 -16.91 -30.64 -0.88
N GLU A 485 -15.86 -30.04 -0.34
CA GLU A 485 -15.39 -30.29 1.03
C GLU A 485 -16.12 -29.45 2.09
N LYS A 486 -17.07 -28.59 1.71
CA LYS A 486 -17.81 -27.67 2.59
C LYS A 486 -16.91 -26.73 3.40
N ILE A 487 -15.73 -26.37 2.88
CA ILE A 487 -14.79 -25.42 3.49
C ILE A 487 -15.12 -24.00 3.03
N GLY A 488 -15.13 -23.05 3.98
CA GLY A 488 -15.48 -21.65 3.74
C GLY A 488 -17.00 -21.38 3.75
N SER A 489 -17.36 -20.11 4.03
CA SER A 489 -18.76 -19.65 4.09
C SER A 489 -19.29 -19.23 2.73
#